data_8b0f8487b1add849515bccb8bf8e4c6d
#
_entry.id   8b0f8487b1add849515bccb8bf8e4c6d
#
_cell.length_a   1.000
_cell.length_b   1.000
_cell.length_c   1.000
_cell.angle_alpha   90.00
_cell.angle_beta   90.00
_cell.angle_gamma   90.00
#
_symmetry.space_group_name_H-M   'P 1'
#
loop_
_entity.id
_entity.type
_entity.pdbx_description
1 polymer ?
#
loop_
_entity_poly.entity_id
_entity_poly.type
_entity_poly.pdbx_seq_one_letter_code
_entity_poly.pdbx_strand_id
1 'polypeptide(L)'
;FPLGQLRLGRAGWLWLTHEPLMHRRWTSLFLLLWAAWPSAVFPAEPATTEEAVWEIESLEPGDFDYNLNEGKVILNDRFRITFKEQGESAYVIADKGQLNQTTGEVFAEGNVTLQSEDRVFTSDRLFYNFRTRSMQTDNFRAGQTPFFVEGTNIKGDATKNEYSAADVWLTTDDRSDPLLKLRTRSLSISPGNFVEAKGATLYAGNVPVFYFPYYRRRLDQPPNHWSITPGYRSRYGMFFEGTYNWHLSDRLNGAARLDYRTLRGLAGGLDLNYDLGQAGQGDALMYLLDDRDPQSGAGSRSGSTEFTTRTDRHRLSLYHSVNVETNFTAKLLLQDQSDPFMNRDFFESDFRRNPQPESHIEIAKHWGNFSVCLLA
;
A
#
# COMPACT_ATOMS: atom_id res chain seq x y z
N PHE A 1 -22.95 20.75 19.63
CA PHE A 1 -23.44 19.47 19.06
C PHE A 1 -23.81 19.71 17.60
N PRO A 2 -23.07 19.23 16.62
CA PRO A 2 -23.62 19.02 15.29
C PRO A 2 -23.78 17.53 15.02
N LEU A 3 -24.97 17.20 14.57
CA LEU A 3 -25.41 15.89 14.09
C LEU A 3 -24.73 15.57 12.76
N GLY A 4 -23.97 14.49 12.73
CA GLY A 4 -23.42 13.93 11.48
C GLY A 4 -24.56 13.47 10.56
N GLN A 5 -24.53 13.93 9.32
CA GLN A 5 -25.54 13.62 8.32
C GLN A 5 -25.23 12.25 7.69
N LEU A 6 -26.14 11.29 7.83
CA LEU A 6 -26.23 10.10 7.00
C LEU A 6 -26.65 10.51 5.57
N ARG A 7 -25.80 10.28 4.57
CA ARG A 7 -26.19 10.38 3.16
C ARG A 7 -26.19 9.01 2.52
N LEU A 8 -27.37 8.58 2.11
CA LEU A 8 -27.57 7.48 1.17
C LEU A 8 -27.13 7.94 -0.22
N GLY A 9 -26.09 7.31 -0.77
CA GLY A 9 -25.49 7.72 -2.03
C GLY A 9 -26.13 7.07 -3.24
N ARG A 10 -26.68 7.89 -4.13
CA ARG A 10 -26.82 7.55 -5.57
C ARG A 10 -25.57 8.04 -6.30
N ALA A 11 -25.11 7.21 -7.26
CA ALA A 11 -23.93 7.41 -8.07
C ALA A 11 -23.72 8.88 -8.52
N GLY A 12 -22.61 9.45 -8.14
CA GLY A 12 -22.15 10.76 -8.59
C GLY A 12 -20.64 10.84 -8.44
N TRP A 13 -19.98 11.18 -9.51
CA TRP A 13 -18.53 11.30 -9.67
C TRP A 13 -17.92 12.21 -8.59
N LEU A 14 -16.99 11.66 -7.79
CA LEU A 14 -16.19 12.40 -6.82
C LEU A 14 -14.80 12.64 -7.38
N TRP A 15 -14.42 13.90 -7.46
CA TRP A 15 -13.10 14.36 -7.86
C TRP A 15 -12.09 14.12 -6.74
N LEU A 16 -11.05 13.39 -7.06
CA LEU A 16 -9.89 13.18 -6.17
C LEU A 16 -9.00 14.43 -6.23
N THR A 17 -8.93 15.17 -5.14
CA THR A 17 -7.86 16.14 -4.93
C THR A 17 -6.58 15.35 -4.62
N HIS A 18 -5.61 15.39 -5.52
CA HIS A 18 -4.27 14.87 -5.27
C HIS A 18 -3.54 15.78 -4.28
N GLU A 19 -3.39 15.32 -3.06
CA GLU A 19 -2.32 15.80 -2.21
C GLU A 19 -0.99 15.17 -2.65
N PRO A 20 0.15 15.90 -2.58
CA PRO A 20 1.44 15.37 -2.99
C PRO A 20 1.81 14.21 -2.08
N LEU A 21 1.89 13.02 -2.67
CA LEU A 21 2.44 11.82 -2.04
C LEU A 21 3.92 12.03 -1.74
N MET A 22 4.21 12.79 -0.66
CA MET A 22 5.53 12.77 -0.06
C MET A 22 5.77 11.44 0.63
N HIS A 23 6.54 10.62 -0.02
CA HIS A 23 7.48 9.69 0.53
C HIS A 23 7.02 8.61 1.48
N ARG A 24 6.89 7.42 0.93
CA ARG A 24 7.49 6.24 1.57
C ARG A 24 7.63 5.07 0.62
N ARG A 25 8.60 5.18 -0.29
CA ARG A 25 9.05 4.02 -1.07
C ARG A 25 10.32 3.37 -0.53
N TRP A 26 10.52 3.40 0.78
CA TRP A 26 11.81 3.02 1.35
C TRP A 26 11.73 1.90 2.38
N THR A 27 11.00 0.85 2.15
CA THR A 27 11.20 -0.39 2.90
C THR A 27 10.50 -1.54 2.22
N SER A 28 11.01 -1.95 1.07
CA SER A 28 10.47 -3.11 0.34
C SER A 28 10.98 -4.42 0.88
N LEU A 29 11.25 -4.61 2.15
CA LEU A 29 11.72 -5.94 2.55
C LEU A 29 11.12 -6.48 3.81
N PHE A 30 10.16 -6.19 4.38
CA PHE A 30 9.52 -6.78 5.57
C PHE A 30 8.49 -5.83 6.22
N LEU A 31 7.57 -5.25 5.47
CA LEU A 31 6.45 -4.55 6.08
C LEU A 31 5.14 -5.21 5.71
N LEU A 32 4.97 -6.42 6.20
CA LEU A 32 3.79 -7.22 5.96
C LEU A 32 2.78 -7.20 7.08
N LEU A 33 3.00 -6.42 8.10
CA LEU A 33 2.00 -6.24 9.14
C LEU A 33 1.46 -4.82 9.09
N TRP A 34 0.28 -4.79 8.64
CA TRP A 34 -0.64 -3.73 8.41
C TRP A 34 -0.87 -2.92 9.65
N ALA A 35 -0.60 -1.82 9.84
CA ALA A 35 -0.90 -0.84 10.86
C ALA A 35 0.27 0.05 11.27
N ALA A 36 1.31 0.11 10.48
CA ALA A 36 2.43 0.93 10.82
C ALA A 36 2.62 2.07 9.86
N TRP A 37 1.79 3.04 9.95
CA TRP A 37 2.09 4.35 9.44
C TRP A 37 2.77 5.16 10.54
N PRO A 38 4.06 5.46 10.48
CA PRO A 38 4.56 6.54 11.28
C PRO A 38 4.15 7.83 10.58
N SER A 39 3.27 8.58 11.21
CA SER A 39 3.16 10.00 10.95
C SER A 39 4.55 10.61 11.11
N ALA A 40 5.13 11.11 10.02
CA ALA A 40 6.29 11.97 10.12
C ALA A 40 5.87 13.14 11.01
N VAL A 41 6.57 13.34 12.10
CA VAL A 41 6.44 14.53 12.93
C VAL A 41 7.01 15.68 12.11
N PHE A 42 6.16 16.36 11.37
CA PHE A 42 6.41 17.73 10.93
C PHE A 42 5.76 18.67 11.93
N PRO A 43 6.32 19.86 12.21
CA PRO A 43 5.64 20.86 13.03
C PRO A 43 4.31 21.16 12.34
N ALA A 44 3.22 20.90 13.06
CA ALA A 44 1.87 21.06 12.57
C ALA A 44 1.61 22.53 12.29
N GLU A 45 1.38 22.86 11.01
CA GLU A 45 0.39 23.87 10.70
C GLU A 45 -0.97 23.35 11.20
N PRO A 46 -1.87 24.21 11.71
CA PRO A 46 -3.16 23.78 12.23
C PRO A 46 -3.95 23.16 11.07
N ALA A 47 -3.92 21.84 10.99
CA ALA A 47 -4.75 21.07 10.09
C ALA A 47 -6.21 21.40 10.44
N THR A 48 -6.97 21.88 9.48
CA THR A 48 -8.42 21.77 9.50
C THR A 48 -8.72 20.30 9.74
N THR A 49 -9.28 20.00 10.89
CA THR A 49 -9.65 18.65 11.30
C THR A 49 -10.76 18.18 10.36
N GLU A 50 -10.41 17.47 9.28
CA GLU A 50 -11.41 16.72 8.54
C GLU A 50 -11.94 15.66 9.48
N GLU A 51 -13.22 15.72 9.80
CA GLU A 51 -13.89 14.74 10.63
C GLU A 51 -13.80 13.37 9.95
N ALA A 52 -13.40 12.35 10.72
CA ALA A 52 -13.38 10.98 10.24
C ALA A 52 -14.78 10.56 9.75
N VAL A 53 -14.87 10.13 8.51
CA VAL A 53 -16.14 9.74 7.89
C VAL A 53 -16.27 8.22 7.87
N TRP A 54 -17.38 7.74 8.43
CA TRP A 54 -17.77 6.34 8.42
C TRP A 54 -18.88 6.13 7.39
N GLU A 55 -18.71 5.15 6.53
CA GLU A 55 -19.70 4.71 5.57
C GLU A 55 -19.96 3.21 5.81
N ILE A 56 -21.21 2.87 6.12
CA ILE A 56 -21.64 1.49 6.34
C ILE A 56 -22.58 1.10 5.22
N GLU A 57 -22.27 0.02 4.54
CA GLU A 57 -23.04 -0.51 3.42
C GLU A 57 -23.39 -1.97 3.70
N SER A 58 -24.67 -2.33 3.58
CA SER A 58 -25.08 -3.75 3.50
C SER A 58 -24.82 -4.25 2.09
N LEU A 59 -24.15 -5.38 1.97
CA LEU A 59 -23.88 -6.02 0.68
C LEU A 59 -24.96 -7.05 0.31
N GLU A 60 -25.85 -7.38 1.26
CA GLU A 60 -27.00 -8.26 1.09
C GLU A 60 -28.24 -7.56 1.64
N PRO A 61 -29.47 -7.94 1.22
CA PRO A 61 -30.69 -7.42 1.81
C PRO A 61 -30.77 -7.80 3.30
N GLY A 62 -30.53 -6.86 4.19
CA GLY A 62 -30.52 -7.07 5.63
C GLY A 62 -30.70 -5.76 6.40
N ASP A 63 -31.04 -5.88 7.68
CA ASP A 63 -31.26 -4.77 8.57
C ASP A 63 -30.06 -4.53 9.49
N PHE A 64 -29.82 -3.27 9.79
CA PHE A 64 -28.87 -2.84 10.80
C PHE A 64 -29.58 -2.54 12.10
N ASP A 65 -29.11 -3.11 13.19
CA ASP A 65 -29.55 -2.69 14.52
C ASP A 65 -28.64 -1.55 15.00
N TYR A 66 -29.22 -0.38 15.16
CA TYR A 66 -28.49 0.80 15.60
C TYR A 66 -28.93 1.25 17.00
N ASN A 67 -28.00 1.21 17.95
CA ASN A 67 -28.21 1.75 19.29
C ASN A 67 -27.64 3.18 19.38
N LEU A 68 -28.52 4.16 19.24
CA LEU A 68 -28.19 5.59 19.28
C LEU A 68 -27.50 6.03 20.58
N ASN A 69 -27.85 5.41 21.73
CA ASN A 69 -27.33 5.83 23.03
C ASN A 69 -25.86 5.40 23.23
N GLU A 70 -25.48 4.27 22.64
CA GLU A 70 -24.14 3.70 22.80
C GLU A 70 -23.25 3.93 21.57
N GLY A 71 -23.80 4.46 20.47
CA GLY A 71 -23.08 4.61 19.20
C GLY A 71 -22.68 3.26 18.61
N LYS A 72 -23.43 2.19 18.92
CA LYS A 72 -23.18 0.84 18.43
C LYS A 72 -24.05 0.51 17.25
N VAL A 73 -23.45 -0.09 16.24
CA VAL A 73 -24.12 -0.68 15.08
C VAL A 73 -23.84 -2.18 15.09
N ILE A 74 -24.89 -2.97 15.06
CA ILE A 74 -24.82 -4.43 14.94
C ILE A 74 -25.19 -4.79 13.51
N LEU A 75 -24.34 -5.59 12.87
CA LEU A 75 -24.40 -5.96 11.47
C LEU A 75 -24.56 -7.48 11.41
N ASN A 76 -25.78 -7.94 11.11
CA ASN A 76 -26.13 -9.36 11.13
C ASN A 76 -25.95 -10.04 9.77
N ASP A 77 -25.86 -9.24 8.71
CA ASP A 77 -25.68 -9.66 7.34
C ASP A 77 -24.39 -9.10 6.77
N ARG A 78 -23.97 -9.61 5.61
CA ARG A 78 -22.72 -9.22 4.97
C ARG A 78 -22.64 -7.71 4.71
N PHE A 79 -21.61 -7.09 5.22
CA PHE A 79 -21.46 -5.65 5.26
C PHE A 79 -20.08 -5.19 4.77
N ARG A 80 -20.01 -3.90 4.43
CA ARG A 80 -18.78 -3.14 4.24
C ARG A 80 -18.80 -1.93 5.16
N ILE A 81 -17.74 -1.75 5.93
CA ILE A 81 -17.47 -0.51 6.67
C ILE A 81 -16.29 0.16 5.99
N THR A 82 -16.47 1.38 5.51
CA THR A 82 -15.40 2.22 4.96
C THR A 82 -15.10 3.34 5.94
N PHE A 83 -13.84 3.50 6.25
CA PHE A 83 -13.31 4.58 7.08
C PHE A 83 -12.43 5.48 6.23
N LYS A 84 -12.68 6.79 6.27
CA LYS A 84 -11.91 7.80 5.56
C LYS A 84 -11.43 8.85 6.55
N GLU A 85 -10.13 9.09 6.59
CA GLU A 85 -9.48 10.10 7.42
C GLU A 85 -8.24 10.63 6.72
N GLN A 86 -8.12 11.93 6.58
CA GLN A 86 -6.93 12.59 6.00
C GLN A 86 -6.51 12.05 4.62
N GLY A 87 -7.46 11.74 3.75
CA GLY A 87 -7.18 11.21 2.40
C GLY A 87 -6.86 9.71 2.35
N GLU A 88 -6.69 9.05 3.48
CA GLU A 88 -6.56 7.60 3.55
C GLU A 88 -7.94 6.94 3.63
N SER A 89 -8.08 5.81 2.94
CA SER A 89 -9.29 5.00 3.01
C SER A 89 -8.96 3.56 3.34
N ALA A 90 -9.70 3.00 4.28
CA ALA A 90 -9.65 1.58 4.58
C ALA A 90 -11.07 1.04 4.68
N TYR A 91 -11.29 -0.19 4.26
CA TYR A 91 -12.58 -0.84 4.42
C TYR A 91 -12.46 -2.26 4.96
N VAL A 92 -13.47 -2.64 5.74
CA VAL A 92 -13.66 -4.00 6.27
C VAL A 92 -14.91 -4.58 5.65
N ILE A 93 -14.81 -5.79 5.11
CA ILE A 93 -15.95 -6.61 4.69
C ILE A 93 -15.97 -7.83 5.58
N ALA A 94 -17.15 -8.23 6.07
CA ALA A 94 -17.35 -9.45 6.81
C ALA A 94 -18.81 -9.92 6.71
N ASP A 95 -19.08 -11.15 7.13
CA ASP A 95 -20.42 -11.69 7.11
C ASP A 95 -21.27 -11.16 8.27
N LYS A 96 -20.66 -10.93 9.44
CA LYS A 96 -21.29 -10.34 10.62
C LYS A 96 -20.31 -9.46 11.37
N GLY A 97 -20.84 -8.48 12.11
CA GLY A 97 -19.97 -7.65 12.91
C GLY A 97 -20.66 -6.65 13.81
N GLN A 98 -19.85 -5.90 14.51
CA GLN A 98 -20.27 -4.82 15.39
C GLN A 98 -19.29 -3.66 15.26
N LEU A 99 -19.80 -2.46 15.10
CA LEU A 99 -19.03 -1.23 15.12
C LEU A 99 -19.44 -0.38 16.32
N ASN A 100 -18.48 0.13 17.07
CA ASN A 100 -18.69 1.21 18.03
C ASN A 100 -18.07 2.50 17.45
N GLN A 101 -18.92 3.40 16.99
CA GLN A 101 -18.48 4.65 16.37
C GLN A 101 -17.79 5.60 17.38
N THR A 102 -18.15 5.50 18.67
CA THR A 102 -17.58 6.34 19.73
C THR A 102 -16.14 5.93 20.05
N THR A 103 -15.87 4.63 20.18
CA THR A 103 -14.53 4.10 20.50
C THR A 103 -13.71 3.80 19.24
N GLY A 104 -14.34 3.69 18.08
CA GLY A 104 -13.72 3.28 16.82
C GLY A 104 -13.42 1.78 16.74
N GLU A 105 -14.02 0.97 17.63
CA GLU A 105 -13.82 -0.47 17.67
C GLU A 105 -14.74 -1.20 16.71
N VAL A 106 -14.15 -2.10 15.93
CA VAL A 106 -14.87 -3.02 15.04
C VAL A 106 -14.55 -4.45 15.47
N PHE A 107 -15.57 -5.22 15.65
CA PHE A 107 -15.51 -6.68 15.66
C PHE A 107 -16.15 -7.19 14.38
N ALA A 108 -15.44 -8.03 13.66
CA ALA A 108 -15.90 -8.65 12.42
C ALA A 108 -15.69 -10.16 12.47
N GLU A 109 -16.65 -10.92 11.97
CA GLU A 109 -16.63 -12.39 11.95
C GLU A 109 -17.17 -12.91 10.62
N GLY A 110 -16.56 -13.98 10.12
CA GLY A 110 -16.90 -14.65 8.87
C GLY A 110 -16.32 -13.92 7.65
N ASN A 111 -15.44 -14.61 6.92
CA ASN A 111 -14.84 -14.13 5.66
C ASN A 111 -14.32 -12.67 5.72
N VAL A 112 -13.70 -12.33 6.85
CA VAL A 112 -13.25 -10.96 7.10
C VAL A 112 -12.18 -10.58 6.10
N THR A 113 -12.39 -9.48 5.40
CA THR A 113 -11.40 -8.86 4.50
C THR A 113 -11.23 -7.40 4.89
N LEU A 114 -10.01 -7.03 5.23
CA LEU A 114 -9.63 -5.65 5.48
C LEU A 114 -8.70 -5.23 4.34
N GLN A 115 -9.04 -4.16 3.68
CA GLN A 115 -8.25 -3.62 2.58
C GLN A 115 -7.97 -2.14 2.79
N SER A 116 -6.73 -1.76 2.51
CA SER A 116 -6.29 -0.37 2.42
C SER A 116 -5.26 -0.26 1.30
N GLU A 117 -5.55 0.55 0.31
CA GLU A 117 -4.74 0.72 -0.90
C GLU A 117 -4.41 -0.64 -1.59
N ASP A 118 -3.12 -1.00 -1.65
CA ASP A 118 -2.59 -2.22 -2.26
C ASP A 118 -2.45 -3.40 -1.27
N ARG A 119 -2.93 -3.22 -0.03
CA ARG A 119 -2.84 -4.23 1.05
C ARG A 119 -4.16 -4.91 1.25
N VAL A 120 -4.12 -6.22 1.28
CA VAL A 120 -5.28 -7.06 1.59
C VAL A 120 -4.92 -7.93 2.78
N PHE A 121 -5.80 -7.95 3.75
CA PHE A 121 -5.72 -8.79 4.93
C PHE A 121 -7.02 -9.58 5.03
N THR A 122 -6.92 -10.88 5.27
CA THR A 122 -8.08 -11.77 5.45
C THR A 122 -7.93 -12.58 6.72
N SER A 123 -9.07 -12.84 7.39
CA SER A 123 -9.12 -13.64 8.60
C SER A 123 -10.53 -14.21 8.81
N ASP A 124 -10.68 -15.14 9.76
CA ASP A 124 -12.00 -15.63 10.17
C ASP A 124 -12.69 -14.68 11.13
N ARG A 125 -11.90 -14.02 12.00
CA ARG A 125 -12.34 -12.99 12.95
C ARG A 125 -11.31 -11.88 13.04
N LEU A 126 -11.79 -10.66 13.27
CA LEU A 126 -10.94 -9.51 13.42
C LEU A 126 -11.50 -8.58 14.50
N PHE A 127 -10.67 -8.25 15.47
CA PHE A 127 -10.84 -7.07 16.31
C PHE A 127 -9.93 -5.98 15.78
N TYR A 128 -10.51 -4.84 15.45
CA TYR A 128 -9.78 -3.69 14.95
C TYR A 128 -10.28 -2.40 15.57
N ASN A 129 -9.38 -1.53 15.96
CA ASN A 129 -9.71 -0.19 16.42
C ASN A 129 -9.12 0.83 15.45
N PHE A 130 -9.97 1.54 14.72
CA PHE A 130 -9.56 2.52 13.72
C PHE A 130 -8.86 3.75 14.31
N ARG A 131 -9.15 4.12 15.57
CA ARG A 131 -8.54 5.27 16.23
C ARG A 131 -7.14 4.96 16.75
N THR A 132 -6.99 3.83 17.43
CA THR A 132 -5.70 3.38 18.00
C THR A 132 -4.91 2.54 17.00
N ARG A 133 -5.53 2.12 15.88
CA ARG A 133 -4.95 1.20 14.89
C ARG A 133 -4.48 -0.12 15.49
N SER A 134 -5.04 -0.48 16.64
CA SER A 134 -4.78 -1.77 17.25
C SER A 134 -5.59 -2.86 16.56
N MET A 135 -5.00 -4.05 16.45
CA MET A 135 -5.66 -5.20 15.82
C MET A 135 -5.34 -6.50 16.56
N GLN A 136 -6.28 -7.44 16.50
CA GLN A 136 -6.09 -8.79 17.01
C GLN A 136 -6.90 -9.77 16.17
N THR A 137 -6.29 -10.90 15.82
CA THR A 137 -6.96 -12.02 15.17
C THR A 137 -6.23 -13.33 15.47
N ASP A 138 -6.95 -14.46 15.37
CA ASP A 138 -6.38 -15.77 15.60
C ASP A 138 -5.60 -16.30 14.39
N ASN A 139 -6.20 -16.24 13.19
CA ASN A 139 -5.58 -16.65 11.93
C ASN A 139 -5.65 -15.51 10.94
N PHE A 140 -4.63 -15.37 10.12
CA PHE A 140 -4.64 -14.33 9.10
C PHE A 140 -3.86 -14.73 7.86
N ARG A 141 -4.24 -14.12 6.75
CA ARG A 141 -3.45 -14.02 5.53
C ARG A 141 -3.36 -12.56 5.13
N ALA A 142 -2.19 -12.15 4.71
CA ALA A 142 -1.97 -10.79 4.25
C ALA A 142 -1.15 -10.80 2.96
N GLY A 143 -1.47 -9.87 2.07
CA GLY A 143 -0.75 -9.67 0.82
C GLY A 143 -0.49 -8.20 0.57
N GLN A 144 0.75 -7.91 0.26
CA GLN A 144 1.21 -6.67 -0.35
C GLN A 144 2.30 -7.04 -1.33
N THR A 145 2.08 -6.71 -2.59
CA THR A 145 3.06 -7.02 -3.64
C THR A 145 4.47 -6.53 -3.28
N PRO A 146 5.52 -7.38 -3.33
CA PRO A 146 5.55 -8.77 -3.80
C PRO A 146 5.33 -9.85 -2.73
N PHE A 147 4.94 -9.53 -1.53
CA PHE A 147 4.94 -10.42 -0.38
C PHE A 147 3.56 -10.99 -0.06
N PHE A 148 3.55 -12.26 0.35
CA PHE A 148 2.39 -12.95 0.91
C PHE A 148 2.76 -13.54 2.25
N VAL A 149 1.88 -13.37 3.24
CA VAL A 149 2.07 -13.81 4.62
C VAL A 149 0.85 -14.55 5.10
N GLU A 150 1.09 -15.60 5.85
CA GLU A 150 0.07 -16.34 6.59
C GLU A 150 0.60 -16.60 8.00
N GLY A 151 -0.26 -16.50 9.00
CA GLY A 151 0.18 -16.76 10.37
C GLY A 151 -0.96 -16.81 11.35
N THR A 152 -0.60 -16.94 12.63
CA THR A 152 -1.56 -17.06 13.73
C THR A 152 -1.29 -16.02 14.81
N ASN A 153 -2.32 -15.73 15.62
CA ASN A 153 -2.23 -14.90 16.81
C ASN A 153 -1.56 -13.53 16.56
N ILE A 154 -2.01 -12.83 15.51
CA ILE A 154 -1.52 -11.48 15.30
C ILE A 154 -2.07 -10.56 16.40
N LYS A 155 -1.17 -9.74 16.94
CA LYS A 155 -1.49 -8.64 17.85
C LYS A 155 -0.73 -7.43 17.40
N GLY A 156 -1.43 -6.32 17.24
CA GLY A 156 -0.85 -5.04 16.87
C GLY A 156 -1.35 -3.94 17.77
N ASP A 157 -0.43 -3.07 18.18
CA ASP A 157 -0.70 -1.87 18.96
C ASP A 157 0.06 -0.70 18.33
N ALA A 158 -0.66 0.12 17.60
CA ALA A 158 -0.05 1.27 16.92
C ALA A 158 0.46 2.32 17.93
N THR A 159 -0.13 2.39 19.13
CA THR A 159 0.34 3.33 20.17
C THR A 159 1.72 2.95 20.68
N LYS A 160 2.03 1.66 20.70
CA LYS A 160 3.36 1.12 21.01
C LYS A 160 4.24 0.95 19.78
N ASN A 161 3.67 1.15 18.57
CA ASN A 161 4.33 0.92 17.30
C ASN A 161 4.95 -0.49 17.23
N GLU A 162 4.20 -1.51 17.68
CA GLU A 162 4.67 -2.90 17.73
C GLU A 162 3.59 -3.87 17.30
N TYR A 163 3.96 -4.80 16.44
CA TYR A 163 3.11 -5.87 15.92
C TYR A 163 3.82 -7.20 16.08
N SER A 164 3.09 -8.22 16.49
CA SER A 164 3.62 -9.57 16.66
C SER A 164 2.67 -10.61 16.10
N ALA A 165 3.23 -11.67 15.55
CA ALA A 165 2.49 -12.83 15.07
C ALA A 165 3.27 -14.13 15.37
N ALA A 166 2.55 -15.24 15.49
CA ALA A 166 3.13 -16.56 15.70
C ALA A 166 2.94 -17.44 14.46
N ASP A 167 3.84 -18.39 14.30
CA ASP A 167 3.84 -19.40 13.22
C ASP A 167 3.61 -18.82 11.82
N VAL A 168 4.46 -17.85 11.47
CA VAL A 168 4.30 -17.05 10.26
C VAL A 168 5.00 -17.70 9.08
N TRP A 169 4.28 -17.85 7.98
CA TRP A 169 4.81 -18.18 6.67
C TRP A 169 4.90 -16.91 5.82
N LEU A 170 6.03 -16.72 5.16
CA LEU A 170 6.30 -15.61 4.27
C LEU A 170 6.81 -16.13 2.94
N THR A 171 6.25 -15.64 1.84
CA THR A 171 6.71 -15.94 0.50
C THR A 171 6.55 -14.74 -0.45
N THR A 172 7.32 -14.73 -1.52
CA THR A 172 7.11 -13.85 -2.69
C THR A 172 6.52 -14.60 -3.88
N ASP A 173 6.30 -15.92 -3.72
CA ASP A 173 5.75 -16.80 -4.76
C ASP A 173 4.22 -16.66 -4.78
N ASP A 174 3.65 -16.41 -5.95
CA ASP A 174 2.21 -16.20 -6.18
C ASP A 174 1.44 -17.52 -6.41
N ARG A 175 2.10 -18.67 -6.24
CA ARG A 175 1.49 -19.99 -6.39
C ARG A 175 0.84 -20.46 -5.10
N SER A 176 -0.15 -21.33 -5.21
CA SER A 176 -0.78 -22.01 -4.07
C SER A 176 0.17 -22.90 -3.28
N ASP A 177 1.21 -23.43 -3.94
CA ASP A 177 2.32 -24.16 -3.31
C ASP A 177 3.64 -23.46 -3.65
N PRO A 178 4.11 -22.56 -2.77
CA PRO A 178 5.28 -21.76 -3.01
C PRO A 178 6.57 -22.59 -3.10
N LEU A 179 7.43 -22.26 -4.09
CA LEU A 179 8.75 -22.86 -4.21
C LEU A 179 9.72 -22.38 -3.13
N LEU A 180 9.64 -21.10 -2.79
CA LEU A 180 10.45 -20.50 -1.73
C LEU A 180 9.53 -19.92 -0.67
N LYS A 181 9.66 -20.40 0.55
CA LYS A 181 8.89 -19.92 1.70
C LYS A 181 9.74 -19.88 2.95
N LEU A 182 9.55 -18.84 3.73
CA LEU A 182 10.17 -18.67 5.05
C LEU A 182 9.12 -18.96 6.11
N ARG A 183 9.38 -19.90 7.00
CA ARG A 183 8.56 -20.12 8.20
C ARG A 183 9.28 -19.56 9.40
N THR A 184 8.61 -18.79 10.23
CA THR A 184 9.15 -18.32 11.51
C THR A 184 8.20 -18.64 12.66
N ARG A 185 8.75 -19.06 13.78
CA ARG A 185 7.97 -19.36 14.99
C ARG A 185 7.33 -18.11 15.58
N SER A 186 8.04 -17.00 15.51
CA SER A 186 7.56 -15.69 15.99
C SER A 186 8.14 -14.58 15.13
N LEU A 187 7.29 -13.68 14.69
CA LEU A 187 7.65 -12.48 13.97
C LEU A 187 7.18 -11.28 14.78
N SER A 188 8.08 -10.33 15.02
CA SER A 188 7.75 -9.03 15.64
C SER A 188 8.24 -7.91 14.75
N ILE A 189 7.41 -6.91 14.54
CA ILE A 189 7.72 -5.75 13.72
C ILE A 189 7.43 -4.49 14.51
N SER A 190 8.44 -3.63 14.65
CA SER A 190 8.28 -2.24 15.07
C SER A 190 8.58 -1.36 13.87
N PRO A 191 7.54 -0.81 13.23
CA PRO A 191 7.68 -0.03 12.03
C PRO A 191 8.64 1.15 12.16
N GLY A 192 9.49 1.33 11.15
CA GLY A 192 10.55 2.32 11.20
C GLY A 192 11.74 1.96 12.09
N ASN A 193 11.58 0.97 13.00
CA ASN A 193 12.65 0.56 13.92
C ASN A 193 13.28 -0.77 13.54
N PHE A 194 12.53 -1.87 13.63
CA PHE A 194 13.08 -3.21 13.36
C PHE A 194 12.04 -4.24 12.95
N VAL A 195 12.56 -5.30 12.34
CA VAL A 195 11.88 -6.60 12.18
C VAL A 195 12.70 -7.65 12.92
N GLU A 196 12.05 -8.47 13.71
CA GLU A 196 12.64 -9.56 14.48
C GLU A 196 11.91 -10.87 14.18
N ALA A 197 12.67 -11.91 13.80
CA ALA A 197 12.15 -13.24 13.57
C ALA A 197 12.92 -14.26 14.42
N LYS A 198 12.18 -15.14 15.10
CA LYS A 198 12.74 -16.20 15.92
C LYS A 198 12.39 -17.56 15.35
N GLY A 199 13.40 -18.43 15.22
CA GLY A 199 13.23 -19.78 14.69
C GLY A 199 12.77 -19.76 13.23
N ALA A 200 13.45 -18.98 12.39
CA ALA A 200 13.14 -18.86 10.98
C ALA A 200 13.79 -19.97 10.17
N THR A 201 13.02 -20.68 9.34
CA THR A 201 13.48 -21.74 8.45
C THR A 201 13.10 -21.40 7.02
N LEU A 202 14.07 -21.37 6.13
CA LEU A 202 13.86 -21.25 4.70
C LEU A 202 13.59 -22.62 4.09
N TYR A 203 12.52 -22.72 3.33
CA TYR A 203 12.13 -23.93 2.60
C TYR A 203 12.26 -23.72 1.10
N ALA A 204 12.76 -24.75 0.41
CA ALA A 204 12.63 -24.91 -1.03
C ALA A 204 11.60 -26.02 -1.29
N GLY A 205 10.40 -25.66 -1.71
CA GLY A 205 9.24 -26.53 -1.66
C GLY A 205 8.97 -26.96 -0.21
N ASN A 206 9.03 -28.28 0.05
CA ASN A 206 8.84 -28.83 1.39
C ASN A 206 10.15 -29.21 2.10
N VAL A 207 11.31 -28.89 1.50
CA VAL A 207 12.63 -29.23 2.05
C VAL A 207 13.17 -28.02 2.80
N PRO A 208 13.50 -28.15 4.11
CA PRO A 208 14.18 -27.08 4.84
C PRO A 208 15.63 -27.00 4.35
N VAL A 209 16.02 -25.82 3.85
CA VAL A 209 17.36 -25.60 3.27
C VAL A 209 18.25 -24.76 4.16
N PHE A 210 17.67 -23.90 4.99
CA PHE A 210 18.44 -23.05 5.89
C PHE A 210 17.64 -22.71 7.16
N TYR A 211 18.34 -22.61 8.31
CA TYR A 211 17.75 -22.27 9.60
C TYR A 211 18.46 -21.10 10.26
N PHE A 212 17.66 -20.10 10.66
CA PHE A 212 18.12 -18.95 11.44
C PHE A 212 17.46 -19.00 12.82
N PRO A 213 18.18 -19.28 13.91
CA PRO A 213 17.60 -19.32 15.25
C PRO A 213 17.05 -17.96 15.66
N TYR A 214 17.71 -16.90 15.23
CA TYR A 214 17.36 -15.52 15.50
C TYR A 214 17.81 -14.62 14.36
N TYR A 215 16.89 -13.77 13.90
CA TYR A 215 17.19 -12.73 12.91
C TYR A 215 16.57 -11.43 13.36
N ARG A 216 17.36 -10.37 13.37
CA ARG A 216 16.87 -9.01 13.62
C ARG A 216 17.48 -8.06 12.61
N ARG A 217 16.63 -7.29 11.98
CA ARG A 217 17.03 -6.24 11.04
C ARG A 217 16.46 -4.91 11.49
N ARG A 218 17.32 -3.91 11.57
CA ARG A 218 16.88 -2.53 11.77
C ARG A 218 16.28 -2.01 10.48
N LEU A 219 15.21 -1.24 10.59
CA LEU A 219 14.49 -0.61 9.47
C LEU A 219 14.89 0.86 9.30
N ASP A 220 15.52 1.46 10.32
CA ASP A 220 16.24 2.72 10.22
C ASP A 220 17.48 2.50 9.35
N GLN A 221 17.27 2.46 8.05
CA GLN A 221 18.31 2.17 7.07
C GLN A 221 19.35 3.31 7.06
N PRO A 222 20.65 3.01 6.87
CA PRO A 222 21.61 4.05 6.53
C PRO A 222 21.18 4.75 5.24
N PRO A 223 21.49 6.04 5.09
CA PRO A 223 21.04 6.81 3.92
C PRO A 223 21.44 6.16 2.60
N ASN A 224 22.61 5.51 2.53
CA ASN A 224 23.06 4.78 1.35
C ASN A 224 23.06 3.28 1.65
N HIS A 225 22.24 2.51 0.91
CA HIS A 225 22.15 1.07 1.14
C HIS A 225 21.61 0.30 -0.07
N TRP A 226 21.89 -0.99 -0.08
CA TRP A 226 21.30 -1.93 -1.03
C TRP A 226 20.04 -2.58 -0.45
N SER A 227 19.00 -2.69 -1.26
CA SER A 227 17.84 -3.52 -1.03
C SER A 227 17.80 -4.59 -2.10
N ILE A 228 17.66 -5.85 -1.69
CA ILE A 228 17.68 -6.99 -2.61
C ILE A 228 16.49 -7.87 -2.27
N THR A 229 15.67 -8.17 -3.28
CA THR A 229 14.50 -9.03 -3.16
C THR A 229 14.60 -10.18 -4.16
N PRO A 230 15.04 -11.37 -3.76
CA PRO A 230 14.92 -12.57 -4.57
C PRO A 230 13.50 -13.14 -4.43
N GLY A 231 13.00 -13.80 -5.46
CA GLY A 231 11.71 -14.46 -5.38
C GLY A 231 11.33 -15.25 -6.61
N TYR A 232 10.12 -15.76 -6.60
CA TYR A 232 9.49 -16.42 -7.73
C TYR A 232 8.07 -15.91 -7.91
N ARG A 233 7.69 -15.70 -9.17
CA ARG A 233 6.30 -15.46 -9.58
C ARG A 233 6.04 -16.14 -10.91
N SER A 234 4.88 -16.71 -11.07
CA SER A 234 4.52 -17.44 -12.30
C SER A 234 4.68 -16.58 -13.57
N ARG A 235 4.48 -15.28 -13.49
CA ARG A 235 4.64 -14.33 -14.63
C ARG A 235 6.07 -13.82 -14.84
N TYR A 236 6.95 -13.98 -13.84
CA TYR A 236 8.35 -13.53 -13.89
C TYR A 236 9.34 -14.69 -13.99
N GLY A 237 8.93 -15.89 -13.54
CA GLY A 237 9.83 -16.97 -13.18
C GLY A 237 10.57 -16.63 -11.88
N MET A 238 11.78 -17.13 -11.74
CA MET A 238 12.71 -16.66 -10.70
C MET A 238 13.06 -15.20 -10.98
N PHE A 239 13.08 -14.39 -9.95
CA PHE A 239 13.45 -12.99 -10.09
C PHE A 239 14.41 -12.54 -8.99
N PHE A 240 15.13 -11.49 -9.31
CA PHE A 240 16.00 -10.77 -8.42
C PHE A 240 15.81 -9.27 -8.68
N GLU A 241 15.30 -8.56 -7.69
CA GLU A 241 15.13 -7.10 -7.75
C GLU A 241 16.14 -6.46 -6.82
N GLY A 242 17.06 -5.68 -7.39
CA GLY A 242 18.12 -4.98 -6.69
C GLY A 242 17.94 -3.47 -6.78
N THR A 243 17.99 -2.79 -5.65
CA THR A 243 17.89 -1.34 -5.60
C THR A 243 19.01 -0.79 -4.73
N TYR A 244 19.81 0.10 -5.30
CA TYR A 244 20.77 0.92 -4.56
C TYR A 244 20.17 2.27 -4.28
N ASN A 245 19.99 2.56 -3.02
CA ASN A 245 19.43 3.80 -2.54
C ASN A 245 20.57 4.74 -2.18
N TRP A 246 20.50 5.99 -2.64
CA TRP A 246 21.47 7.02 -2.28
C TRP A 246 20.79 8.24 -1.66
N HIS A 247 21.51 8.87 -0.76
CA HIS A 247 21.16 10.14 -0.17
C HIS A 247 22.32 11.10 -0.43
N LEU A 248 22.14 12.07 -1.31
CA LEU A 248 23.15 13.07 -1.62
C LEU A 248 23.06 14.28 -0.69
N SER A 249 21.84 14.68 -0.35
CA SER A 249 21.53 15.76 0.58
C SER A 249 20.07 15.64 1.05
N ASP A 250 19.67 16.44 2.04
CA ASP A 250 18.26 16.53 2.48
C ASP A 250 17.31 16.94 1.35
N ARG A 251 17.86 17.55 0.27
CA ARG A 251 17.11 18.02 -0.89
C ARG A 251 17.20 17.11 -2.11
N LEU A 252 18.04 16.09 -2.08
CA LEU A 252 18.25 15.23 -3.25
C LEU A 252 18.54 13.80 -2.84
N ASN A 253 17.59 12.94 -3.13
CA ASN A 253 17.63 11.52 -2.88
C ASN A 253 17.30 10.76 -4.16
N GLY A 254 17.75 9.52 -4.25
CA GLY A 254 17.41 8.70 -5.40
C GLY A 254 17.68 7.22 -5.19
N ALA A 255 17.34 6.43 -6.21
CA ALA A 255 17.61 5.02 -6.25
C ALA A 255 17.96 4.57 -7.67
N ALA A 256 18.91 3.67 -7.78
CA ALA A 256 19.18 2.93 -9.01
C ALA A 256 18.68 1.51 -8.86
N ARG A 257 17.95 1.03 -9.87
CA ARG A 257 17.36 -0.32 -9.91
C ARG A 257 18.04 -1.18 -10.96
N LEU A 258 18.23 -2.43 -10.62
CA LEU A 258 18.65 -3.47 -11.54
C LEU A 258 17.87 -4.73 -11.22
N ASP A 259 16.96 -5.10 -12.10
CA ASP A 259 16.06 -6.22 -11.93
C ASP A 259 16.32 -7.27 -12.99
N TYR A 260 16.35 -8.53 -12.58
CA TYR A 260 16.42 -9.65 -13.49
C TYR A 260 15.28 -10.62 -13.22
N ARG A 261 14.59 -11.00 -14.28
CA ARG A 261 13.47 -11.95 -14.26
C ARG A 261 13.69 -13.01 -15.32
N THR A 262 13.71 -14.26 -14.93
CA THR A 262 14.08 -15.36 -15.87
C THR A 262 13.17 -15.45 -17.09
N LEU A 263 11.89 -15.15 -16.95
CA LEU A 263 10.93 -15.13 -18.05
C LEU A 263 10.84 -13.77 -18.76
N ARG A 264 11.11 -12.67 -18.05
CA ARG A 264 10.85 -11.31 -18.56
C ARG A 264 12.11 -10.53 -18.92
N GLY A 265 13.29 -11.01 -18.55
CA GLY A 265 14.58 -10.40 -18.91
C GLY A 265 15.14 -9.43 -17.90
N LEU A 266 15.98 -8.52 -18.40
CA LEU A 266 16.73 -7.53 -17.62
C LEU A 266 16.04 -6.18 -17.67
N ALA A 267 15.97 -5.52 -16.52
CA ALA A 267 15.47 -4.15 -16.41
C ALA A 267 16.41 -3.28 -15.60
N GLY A 268 16.40 -1.99 -15.89
CA GLY A 268 17.12 -0.97 -15.14
C GLY A 268 16.25 0.27 -14.92
N GLY A 269 16.47 0.96 -13.82
CA GLY A 269 15.69 2.16 -13.51
C GLY A 269 16.42 3.15 -12.63
N LEU A 270 15.92 4.37 -12.64
CA LEU A 270 16.36 5.46 -11.78
C LEU A 270 15.14 6.12 -11.16
N ASP A 271 15.16 6.30 -9.86
CA ASP A 271 14.22 7.12 -9.11
C ASP A 271 14.97 8.33 -8.58
N LEU A 272 14.38 9.50 -8.66
CA LEU A 272 14.95 10.74 -8.17
C LEU A 272 13.87 11.51 -7.41
N ASN A 273 14.23 11.99 -6.22
CA ASN A 273 13.39 12.89 -5.43
C ASN A 273 14.20 14.16 -5.16
N TYR A 274 13.59 15.31 -5.41
CA TYR A 274 14.28 16.58 -5.29
C TYR A 274 13.38 17.65 -4.64
N ASP A 275 14.03 18.54 -3.89
CA ASP A 275 13.46 19.76 -3.33
C ASP A 275 14.37 20.93 -3.74
N LEU A 276 13.88 21.77 -4.66
CA LEU A 276 14.57 22.94 -5.16
C LEU A 276 14.21 24.22 -4.35
N GLY A 277 13.57 24.05 -3.20
CA GLY A 277 13.11 25.13 -2.33
C GLY A 277 12.00 25.95 -3.01
N GLN A 278 12.23 27.24 -3.24
CA GLN A 278 11.24 28.12 -3.88
C GLN A 278 10.91 27.72 -5.34
N ALA A 279 11.80 27.01 -6.00
CA ALA A 279 11.54 26.52 -7.36
C ALA A 279 10.69 25.23 -7.39
N GLY A 280 10.28 24.72 -6.24
CA GLY A 280 9.40 23.58 -6.12
C GLY A 280 10.10 22.27 -5.76
N GLN A 281 9.30 21.23 -5.65
CA GLN A 281 9.76 19.89 -5.32
C GLN A 281 9.10 18.87 -6.25
N GLY A 282 9.72 17.70 -6.36
CA GLY A 282 9.16 16.67 -7.23
C GLY A 282 9.88 15.36 -7.18
N ASP A 283 9.39 14.44 -8.00
CA ASP A 283 9.98 13.14 -8.21
C ASP A 283 10.02 12.80 -9.71
N ALA A 284 11.05 12.04 -10.09
CA ALA A 284 11.18 11.50 -11.42
C ALA A 284 11.49 10.01 -11.35
N LEU A 285 10.88 9.24 -12.23
CA LEU A 285 11.11 7.82 -12.40
C LEU A 285 11.39 7.52 -13.87
N MET A 286 12.45 6.77 -14.11
CA MET A 286 12.75 6.16 -15.40
C MET A 286 12.97 4.67 -15.18
N TYR A 287 12.30 3.84 -15.96
CA TYR A 287 12.44 2.39 -15.93
C TYR A 287 12.41 1.84 -17.34
N LEU A 288 13.40 1.04 -17.69
CA LEU A 288 13.61 0.44 -19.00
C LEU A 288 13.72 -1.08 -18.84
N LEU A 289 13.09 -1.83 -19.71
CA LEU A 289 13.05 -3.30 -19.67
C LEU A 289 13.21 -3.86 -21.08
N ASP A 290 14.12 -4.82 -21.22
CA ASP A 290 14.15 -5.74 -22.37
C ASP A 290 13.33 -6.99 -22.03
N ASP A 291 12.04 -6.99 -22.45
CA ASP A 291 11.06 -8.01 -22.11
C ASP A 291 11.13 -9.19 -23.07
N ARG A 292 11.58 -10.34 -22.59
CA ARG A 292 11.75 -11.56 -23.40
C ARG A 292 10.45 -12.30 -23.70
N ASP A 293 9.40 -12.08 -22.90
CA ASP A 293 8.10 -12.74 -23.07
C ASP A 293 6.93 -11.80 -22.75
N PRO A 294 6.74 -10.76 -23.58
CA PRO A 294 5.70 -9.77 -23.36
C PRO A 294 4.29 -10.35 -23.41
N GLN A 295 4.10 -11.48 -24.08
CA GLN A 295 2.80 -12.14 -24.22
C GLN A 295 2.32 -12.83 -22.95
N SER A 296 3.22 -13.21 -22.04
CA SER A 296 2.87 -13.83 -20.76
C SER A 296 2.48 -12.81 -19.67
N GLY A 297 2.33 -11.56 -20.01
CA GLY A 297 1.95 -10.48 -19.09
C GLY A 297 0.52 -10.58 -18.57
N ALA A 298 0.17 -9.63 -17.68
CA ALA A 298 -1.11 -9.62 -16.97
C ALA A 298 -2.34 -9.52 -17.91
N GLY A 299 -2.20 -8.89 -19.08
CA GLY A 299 -3.23 -8.82 -20.09
C GLY A 299 -3.65 -10.20 -20.60
N SER A 300 -2.70 -11.08 -20.87
CA SER A 300 -2.96 -12.44 -21.36
C SER A 300 -3.70 -13.30 -20.33
N ARG A 301 -3.41 -13.13 -19.04
CA ARG A 301 -4.01 -13.93 -17.97
C ARG A 301 -5.42 -13.52 -17.58
N SER A 302 -5.83 -12.31 -17.87
CA SER A 302 -7.17 -11.83 -17.52
C SER A 302 -8.24 -12.23 -18.52
N GLY A 303 -7.95 -13.16 -19.45
CA GLY A 303 -8.89 -13.58 -20.49
C GLY A 303 -9.08 -12.56 -21.60
N SER A 304 -8.34 -11.46 -21.57
CA SER A 304 -8.25 -10.48 -22.64
C SER A 304 -7.36 -11.05 -23.74
N THR A 305 -7.76 -10.90 -24.99
CA THR A 305 -6.93 -11.19 -26.17
C THR A 305 -5.91 -10.08 -26.45
N GLU A 306 -5.98 -8.98 -25.68
CA GLU A 306 -5.06 -7.87 -25.80
C GLU A 306 -3.84 -8.10 -24.95
N PHE A 307 -2.67 -8.03 -25.55
CA PHE A 307 -1.36 -8.07 -24.89
C PHE A 307 -0.35 -7.27 -25.70
N THR A 308 0.72 -6.83 -25.03
CA THR A 308 1.81 -6.18 -25.76
C THR A 308 2.71 -7.21 -26.41
N THR A 309 3.22 -6.87 -27.60
CA THR A 309 4.28 -7.61 -28.28
C THR A 309 5.63 -6.87 -28.22
N ARG A 310 5.65 -5.72 -27.58
CA ARG A 310 6.89 -4.93 -27.44
C ARG A 310 7.85 -5.59 -26.50
N THR A 311 9.09 -5.74 -26.94
CA THR A 311 10.20 -6.22 -26.11
C THR A 311 10.93 -5.06 -25.42
N ASP A 312 11.02 -3.92 -26.06
CA ASP A 312 11.57 -2.68 -25.53
C ASP A 312 10.49 -1.93 -24.74
N ARG A 313 10.44 -2.15 -23.45
CA ARG A 313 9.38 -1.56 -22.60
C ARG A 313 9.97 -0.49 -21.69
N HIS A 314 9.21 0.58 -21.49
CA HIS A 314 9.62 1.68 -20.62
C HIS A 314 8.46 2.28 -19.85
N ARG A 315 8.81 2.92 -18.76
CA ARG A 315 7.95 3.81 -17.99
C ARG A 315 8.75 5.02 -17.57
N LEU A 316 8.19 6.19 -17.85
CA LEU A 316 8.69 7.49 -17.42
C LEU A 316 7.62 8.18 -16.60
N SER A 317 8.00 8.82 -15.50
CA SER A 317 7.10 9.65 -14.70
C SER A 317 7.88 10.84 -14.16
N LEU A 318 7.29 12.01 -14.25
CA LEU A 318 7.83 13.23 -13.65
C LEU A 318 6.67 13.94 -12.95
N TYR A 319 6.81 14.14 -11.66
CA TYR A 319 5.95 15.01 -10.88
C TYR A 319 6.73 16.22 -10.41
N HIS A 320 6.16 17.41 -10.56
CA HIS A 320 6.72 18.63 -10.04
C HIS A 320 5.63 19.51 -9.45
N SER A 321 5.85 20.05 -8.26
CA SER A 321 4.92 20.96 -7.58
C SER A 321 5.67 22.18 -7.09
N VAL A 322 5.12 23.35 -7.37
CA VAL A 322 5.65 24.63 -6.92
C VAL A 322 4.57 25.48 -6.27
N ASN A 323 4.87 26.03 -5.11
CA ASN A 323 4.06 27.04 -4.45
C ASN A 323 4.63 28.42 -4.81
N VAL A 324 4.01 29.09 -5.79
CA VAL A 324 4.45 30.40 -6.27
C VAL A 324 4.19 31.49 -5.23
N GLU A 325 3.04 31.38 -4.55
CA GLU A 325 2.61 32.21 -3.43
C GLU A 325 1.91 31.34 -2.39
N THR A 326 1.65 31.87 -1.20
CA THR A 326 0.97 31.13 -0.11
C THR A 326 -0.40 30.54 -0.55
N ASN A 327 -1.04 31.13 -1.56
CA ASN A 327 -2.34 30.74 -2.06
C ASN A 327 -2.35 30.35 -3.55
N PHE A 328 -1.17 30.15 -4.16
CA PHE A 328 -1.03 29.81 -5.58
C PHE A 328 -0.07 28.63 -5.76
N THR A 329 -0.62 27.51 -6.22
CA THR A 329 0.13 26.26 -6.45
C THR A 329 0.04 25.86 -7.92
N ALA A 330 1.15 25.43 -8.49
CA ALA A 330 1.18 24.79 -9.80
C ALA A 330 1.78 23.39 -9.67
N LYS A 331 1.14 22.42 -10.32
CA LYS A 331 1.58 21.02 -10.36
C LYS A 331 1.67 20.54 -11.81
N LEU A 332 2.69 19.77 -12.09
CA LEU A 332 2.91 19.10 -13.37
C LEU A 332 3.05 17.61 -13.10
N LEU A 333 2.26 16.79 -13.78
CA LEU A 333 2.42 15.35 -13.84
C LEU A 333 2.58 14.94 -15.30
N LEU A 334 3.73 14.37 -15.64
CA LEU A 334 4.00 13.77 -16.94
C LEU A 334 4.20 12.27 -16.73
N GLN A 335 3.45 11.47 -17.47
CA GLN A 335 3.55 10.02 -17.43
C GLN A 335 3.57 9.48 -18.86
N ASP A 336 4.56 8.65 -19.14
CA ASP A 336 4.70 7.95 -20.41
C ASP A 336 5.05 6.48 -20.17
N GLN A 337 4.43 5.61 -20.92
CA GLN A 337 4.67 4.18 -20.85
C GLN A 337 4.57 3.56 -22.24
N SER A 338 5.40 2.57 -22.47
CA SER A 338 5.52 1.90 -23.77
C SER A 338 4.22 1.27 -24.28
N ASP A 339 3.38 0.81 -23.35
CA ASP A 339 2.13 0.11 -23.61
C ASP A 339 1.22 0.12 -22.36
N PRO A 340 -0.11 -0.12 -22.52
CA PRO A 340 -1.08 -0.09 -21.43
C PRO A 340 -0.85 -1.12 -20.33
N PHE A 341 -0.05 -2.16 -20.60
CA PHE A 341 0.18 -3.25 -19.65
C PHE A 341 1.44 -3.06 -18.81
N MET A 342 2.27 -2.06 -19.09
CA MET A 342 3.53 -1.81 -18.39
C MET A 342 3.36 -1.70 -16.88
N ASN A 343 2.43 -0.85 -16.43
CA ASN A 343 2.14 -0.68 -15.00
C ASN A 343 1.55 -1.95 -14.38
N ARG A 344 0.63 -2.61 -15.07
CA ARG A 344 -0.03 -3.83 -14.62
C ARG A 344 0.93 -5.01 -14.49
N ASP A 345 1.92 -5.10 -15.37
CA ASP A 345 2.91 -6.17 -15.35
C ASP A 345 3.99 -5.95 -14.29
N PHE A 346 4.51 -4.74 -14.12
CA PHE A 346 5.73 -4.49 -13.33
C PHE A 346 5.54 -3.52 -12.16
N PHE A 347 4.46 -2.75 -12.15
CA PHE A 347 4.14 -1.75 -11.12
C PHE A 347 2.72 -1.96 -10.58
N GLU A 348 2.44 -3.18 -10.14
CA GLU A 348 1.08 -3.60 -9.75
C GLU A 348 0.48 -2.72 -8.65
N SER A 349 1.26 -2.26 -7.68
CA SER A 349 0.81 -1.36 -6.63
C SER A 349 0.37 0.00 -7.19
N ASP A 350 1.13 0.54 -8.15
CA ASP A 350 0.78 1.81 -8.79
C ASP A 350 -0.44 1.65 -9.69
N PHE A 351 -0.51 0.54 -10.43
CA PHE A 351 -1.68 0.20 -11.25
C PHE A 351 -2.96 0.08 -10.42
N ARG A 352 -2.90 -0.51 -9.23
CA ARG A 352 -4.08 -0.62 -8.36
C ARG A 352 -4.55 0.74 -7.82
N ARG A 353 -3.64 1.68 -7.59
CA ARG A 353 -3.97 3.04 -7.16
C ARG A 353 -4.49 3.90 -8.31
N ASN A 354 -3.82 3.83 -9.44
CA ASN A 354 -4.18 4.57 -10.65
C ASN A 354 -4.01 3.69 -11.90
N PRO A 355 -5.10 3.02 -12.35
CA PRO A 355 -5.06 2.14 -13.52
C PRO A 355 -4.76 2.85 -14.84
N GLN A 356 -5.08 4.14 -14.92
CA GLN A 356 -4.93 4.96 -16.13
C GLN A 356 -4.03 6.16 -15.80
N PRO A 357 -2.71 6.03 -16.02
CA PRO A 357 -1.82 7.15 -15.82
C PRO A 357 -2.14 8.26 -16.83
N GLU A 358 -2.35 9.46 -16.31
CA GLU A 358 -2.67 10.65 -17.10
C GLU A 358 -1.59 11.70 -16.88
N SER A 359 -1.21 12.40 -17.95
CA SER A 359 -0.37 13.57 -17.87
C SER A 359 -1.26 14.81 -17.77
N HIS A 360 -0.99 15.68 -16.81
CA HIS A 360 -1.77 16.91 -16.63
C HIS A 360 -0.95 18.04 -16.00
N ILE A 361 -1.45 19.25 -16.18
CA ILE A 361 -0.99 20.44 -15.49
C ILE A 361 -2.17 20.95 -14.65
N GLU A 362 -1.94 21.13 -13.36
CA GLU A 362 -2.91 21.71 -12.43
C GLU A 362 -2.40 23.06 -11.95
N ILE A 363 -3.22 24.08 -12.04
CA ILE A 363 -2.95 25.41 -11.48
C ILE A 363 -4.10 25.76 -10.54
N ALA A 364 -3.81 25.92 -9.26
CA ALA A 364 -4.80 26.24 -8.24
C ALA A 364 -4.48 27.56 -7.55
N LYS A 365 -5.49 28.40 -7.38
CA LYS A 365 -5.40 29.63 -6.58
C LYS A 365 -6.55 29.71 -5.60
N HIS A 366 -6.24 30.06 -4.36
CA HIS A 366 -7.19 30.17 -3.26
C HIS A 366 -7.32 31.62 -2.80
N TRP A 367 -8.55 32.09 -2.56
CA TRP A 367 -8.84 33.44 -2.01
C TRP A 367 -9.88 33.31 -0.91
N GLY A 368 -9.48 33.25 0.35
CA GLY A 368 -10.41 33.07 1.45
C GLY A 368 -11.29 31.82 1.25
N ASN A 369 -12.58 32.01 1.02
CA ASN A 369 -13.55 30.93 0.80
C ASN A 369 -13.69 30.51 -0.68
N PHE A 370 -12.90 31.06 -1.58
CA PHE A 370 -12.94 30.75 -3.01
C PHE A 370 -11.67 30.02 -3.44
N SER A 371 -11.83 29.00 -4.27
CA SER A 371 -10.73 28.36 -4.97
C SER A 371 -11.05 28.23 -6.45
N VAL A 372 -10.06 28.50 -7.29
CA VAL A 372 -10.11 28.24 -8.74
C VAL A 372 -9.01 27.28 -9.07
N CYS A 373 -9.38 26.15 -9.72
CA CYS A 373 -8.46 25.16 -10.22
C CYS A 373 -8.63 25.06 -11.74
N LEU A 374 -7.53 25.11 -12.44
CA LEU A 374 -7.45 24.90 -13.88
C LEU A 374 -6.66 23.62 -14.11
N LEU A 375 -7.29 22.67 -14.78
CA LEU A 375 -6.70 21.38 -15.14
C LEU A 375 -6.63 21.31 -16.67
N ALA A 376 -5.48 20.99 -17.22
CA ALA A 376 -5.23 20.85 -18.64
C ALA A 376 -4.48 19.55 -18.98
#